data_1287a0832f44a3dce4ff443e6430fd53
#
_entry.id   1287a0832f44a3dce4ff443e6430fd53
#
_cell.length_a   1.000
_cell.length_b   1.000
_cell.length_c   1.000
_cell.angle_alpha   90.00
_cell.angle_beta   90.00
_cell.angle_gamma   90.00
#
_symmetry.space_group_name_H-M   'P 1'
#
loop_
_entity.id
_entity.type
_entity.pdbx_description
1 polymer ?
#
loop_
_entity_poly.entity_id
_entity_poly.type
_entity_poly.pdbx_seq_one_letter_code
_entity_poly.pdbx_strand_id
1 'polypeptide(L)'
;MASAYLSCFDYALSPSGIEYNSLVANMTRVADSGVLAGATTLPVIPPGIQTTLNRYDRVSIFDGSSSEQVLVTVSTDTTGVQEIQCSPLQYAHVAGTPICSDGFLGSLATTIFAASQQLETICRQSLFLTTYTNELLAIPTMRAAIDNHYALHFRPRHWPIDSLTSLSITTVPGSTISYDPTQVIIDSDKQICSMPNMQPLPLAGSGQAPYPIWNTVSRLQQAQLTIAYQAGFSTMPADVIEAAVLLTSDILAKRLNPVGAPDIASGDRHISAVLRGDNSGQSLLVKRAQQILDNYTMQSF
;
A
#
# COMPACT_ATOMS: atom_id res chain seq x y z
N MET A 1 3.92 5.24 9.91
CA MET A 1 4.96 5.18 8.84
C MET A 1 4.26 4.65 7.62
N ALA A 2 4.55 5.16 6.43
CA ALA A 2 3.98 4.58 5.22
C ALA A 2 4.54 3.16 5.06
N SER A 3 3.67 2.20 4.84
CA SER A 3 4.04 0.81 4.63
C SER A 3 4.54 0.62 3.19
N ALA A 4 5.45 -0.31 2.96
CA ALA A 4 5.91 -0.64 1.62
C ALA A 4 4.99 -1.71 0.99
N TYR A 5 4.62 -1.54 -0.28
CA TYR A 5 3.79 -2.52 -1.02
C TYR A 5 4.55 -3.77 -1.42
N LEU A 6 5.87 -3.76 -1.28
CA LEU A 6 6.76 -4.81 -1.74
C LEU A 6 7.91 -4.96 -0.73
N SER A 7 8.31 -6.18 -0.41
CA SER A 7 9.56 -6.43 0.31
C SER A 7 10.75 -6.48 -0.65
N CYS A 8 11.96 -6.27 -0.14
CA CYS A 8 13.18 -6.44 -0.95
C CYS A 8 13.30 -7.85 -1.51
N PHE A 9 12.84 -8.82 -0.74
CA PHE A 9 12.89 -10.23 -1.13
C PHE A 9 11.90 -10.53 -2.26
N ASP A 10 10.65 -10.07 -2.15
CA ASP A 10 9.65 -10.26 -3.19
C ASP A 10 10.05 -9.56 -4.50
N TYR A 11 10.69 -8.39 -4.38
CA TYR A 11 11.25 -7.71 -5.55
C TYR A 11 12.32 -8.56 -6.25
N ALA A 12 13.27 -9.12 -5.49
CA ALA A 12 14.36 -9.94 -6.03
C ALA A 12 13.85 -11.23 -6.70
N LEU A 13 12.74 -11.79 -6.22
CA LEU A 13 12.11 -12.99 -6.77
C LEU A 13 11.12 -12.70 -7.90
N SER A 14 10.77 -11.45 -8.14
CA SER A 14 9.78 -11.11 -9.15
C SER A 14 10.33 -11.30 -10.57
N PRO A 15 9.61 -12.03 -11.46
CA PRO A 15 10.00 -12.18 -12.86
C PRO A 15 9.93 -10.89 -13.66
N SER A 16 9.13 -9.91 -13.21
CA SER A 16 8.99 -8.59 -13.82
C SER A 16 10.05 -7.60 -13.34
N GLY A 17 10.80 -7.95 -12.29
CA GLY A 17 11.90 -7.15 -11.77
C GLY A 17 13.11 -7.18 -12.69
N ILE A 18 14.02 -6.23 -12.46
CA ILE A 18 15.36 -6.33 -13.03
C ILE A 18 16.06 -7.49 -12.33
N GLU A 19 16.49 -8.51 -13.07
CA GLU A 19 17.24 -9.60 -12.49
C GLU A 19 18.57 -9.11 -11.90
N TYR A 20 18.62 -9.07 -10.58
CA TYR A 20 19.86 -8.87 -9.85
C TYR A 20 20.33 -10.21 -9.29
N ASN A 21 21.03 -10.98 -10.10
CA ASN A 21 21.65 -12.23 -9.64
C ASN A 21 22.51 -12.00 -8.38
N SER A 22 23.15 -10.84 -8.28
CA SER A 22 23.91 -10.42 -7.10
C SER A 22 23.04 -10.19 -5.86
N LEU A 23 21.81 -9.69 -6.01
CA LEU A 23 20.88 -9.52 -4.89
C LEU A 23 20.44 -10.86 -4.31
N VAL A 24 19.96 -11.75 -5.18
CA VAL A 24 19.52 -13.10 -4.76
C VAL A 24 20.68 -13.86 -4.11
N ALA A 25 21.90 -13.70 -4.63
CA ALA A 25 23.10 -14.32 -4.08
C ALA A 25 23.47 -13.81 -2.67
N ASN A 26 23.06 -12.60 -2.32
CA ASN A 26 23.35 -11.94 -1.05
C ASN A 26 22.16 -11.90 -0.08
N MET A 27 21.08 -12.62 -0.40
CA MET A 27 19.87 -12.66 0.40
C MET A 27 19.64 -14.05 1.00
N THR A 28 19.14 -14.07 2.22
CA THR A 28 18.66 -15.27 2.93
C THR A 28 17.47 -14.91 3.80
N ARG A 29 17.04 -15.84 4.64
CA ARG A 29 15.94 -15.66 5.59
C ARG A 29 16.29 -16.17 6.95
N VAL A 30 15.65 -15.64 7.99
CA VAL A 30 15.67 -16.24 9.33
C VAL A 30 15.12 -17.66 9.24
N ALA A 31 15.82 -18.61 9.85
CA ALA A 31 15.43 -20.02 9.88
C ALA A 31 14.10 -20.23 10.64
N ASP A 32 13.54 -21.43 10.49
CA ASP A 32 12.20 -21.80 10.99
C ASP A 32 12.00 -21.65 12.51
N SER A 33 13.08 -21.53 13.28
CA SER A 33 12.98 -21.25 14.72
C SER A 33 12.67 -19.80 15.08
N GLY A 34 12.83 -18.86 14.13
CA GLY A 34 12.87 -17.45 14.46
C GLY A 34 14.07 -17.09 15.33
N VAL A 35 14.14 -15.83 15.79
CA VAL A 35 15.21 -15.35 16.68
C VAL A 35 14.66 -14.34 17.67
N LEU A 36 15.15 -14.36 18.91
CA LEU A 36 14.71 -13.44 19.98
C LEU A 36 15.58 -12.19 20.02
N ALA A 37 15.01 -11.10 20.54
CA ALA A 37 15.77 -9.90 20.88
C ALA A 37 16.92 -10.22 21.84
N GLY A 38 18.06 -9.58 21.66
CA GLY A 38 19.27 -9.83 22.44
C GLY A 38 20.12 -11.02 21.98
N ALA A 39 19.64 -11.84 21.03
CA ALA A 39 20.46 -12.91 20.46
C ALA A 39 21.68 -12.36 19.71
N THR A 40 22.79 -13.07 19.79
CA THR A 40 24.04 -12.76 19.07
C THR A 40 24.32 -13.73 17.93
N THR A 41 23.42 -14.66 17.71
CA THR A 41 23.46 -15.64 16.63
C THR A 41 22.18 -15.55 15.84
N LEU A 42 22.30 -15.36 14.54
CA LEU A 42 21.18 -15.22 13.61
C LEU A 42 21.11 -16.50 12.76
N PRO A 43 20.15 -17.39 13.03
CA PRO A 43 19.98 -18.62 12.25
C PRO A 43 19.42 -18.29 10.86
N VAL A 44 20.00 -18.86 9.81
CA VAL A 44 19.63 -18.59 8.42
C VAL A 44 19.33 -19.86 7.64
N ILE A 45 18.46 -19.77 6.63
CA ILE A 45 18.10 -20.91 5.77
C ILE A 45 19.17 -21.06 4.69
N PRO A 46 19.83 -22.24 4.56
CA PRO A 46 20.72 -22.53 3.45
C PRO A 46 19.98 -22.85 2.14
N PRO A 47 20.56 -22.58 0.96
CA PRO A 47 21.79 -21.86 0.76
C PRO A 47 21.59 -20.39 1.11
N GLY A 48 22.33 -19.93 2.10
CA GLY A 48 22.28 -18.54 2.54
C GLY A 48 22.99 -17.61 1.56
N ILE A 49 23.54 -16.56 2.11
CA ILE A 49 24.34 -15.58 1.40
C ILE A 49 25.55 -16.28 0.76
N GLN A 50 25.80 -16.02 -0.54
CA GLN A 50 26.87 -16.68 -1.29
C GLN A 50 28.22 -15.99 -1.15
N THR A 51 28.27 -14.82 -0.55
CA THR A 51 29.49 -14.06 -0.33
C THR A 51 30.06 -14.32 1.06
N THR A 52 31.39 -14.30 1.17
CA THR A 52 32.05 -14.34 2.48
C THR A 52 31.72 -13.07 3.25
N LEU A 53 31.22 -13.22 4.47
CA LEU A 53 31.05 -12.10 5.41
C LEU A 53 32.31 -11.92 6.22
N ASN A 54 32.84 -10.72 6.20
CA ASN A 54 33.97 -10.35 7.03
C ASN A 54 33.51 -9.81 8.38
N ARG A 55 34.36 -9.91 9.37
CA ARG A 55 34.11 -9.24 10.64
C ARG A 55 33.92 -7.75 10.41
N TYR A 56 32.83 -7.19 11.00
CA TYR A 56 32.35 -5.81 10.86
C TYR A 56 31.58 -5.51 9.57
N ASP A 57 31.34 -6.49 8.71
CA ASP A 57 30.34 -6.34 7.67
C ASP A 57 28.95 -6.12 8.28
N ARG A 58 28.09 -5.45 7.56
CA ARG A 58 26.74 -5.19 8.00
C ARG A 58 25.76 -6.12 7.32
N VAL A 59 24.84 -6.63 8.13
CA VAL A 59 23.73 -7.46 7.66
C VAL A 59 22.44 -6.74 8.04
N SER A 60 21.57 -6.56 7.08
CA SER A 60 20.26 -5.92 7.27
C SER A 60 19.15 -6.97 7.37
N ILE A 61 18.30 -6.84 8.37
CA ILE A 61 17.13 -7.68 8.62
C ILE A 61 15.90 -6.81 8.34
N PHE A 62 14.99 -7.32 7.50
CA PHE A 62 13.83 -6.56 7.01
C PHE A 62 12.54 -7.11 7.62
N ASP A 63 12.07 -6.48 8.69
CA ASP A 63 10.87 -6.87 9.44
C ASP A 63 9.97 -5.64 9.69
N GLY A 64 9.61 -4.95 8.64
CA GLY A 64 8.74 -3.79 8.71
C GLY A 64 9.25 -2.74 9.72
N SER A 65 8.50 -2.52 10.79
CA SER A 65 8.86 -1.56 11.85
C SER A 65 10.00 -2.04 12.74
N SER A 66 10.28 -3.33 12.75
CA SER A 66 11.34 -3.98 13.53
C SER A 66 12.61 -4.24 12.72
N SER A 67 12.71 -3.63 11.53
CA SER A 67 13.91 -3.74 10.69
C SER A 67 15.12 -3.14 11.41
N GLU A 68 16.24 -3.87 11.37
CA GLU A 68 17.50 -3.45 12.00
C GLU A 68 18.71 -3.83 11.16
N GLN A 69 19.85 -3.22 11.49
CA GLN A 69 21.12 -3.53 10.88
C GLN A 69 22.10 -3.98 11.97
N VAL A 70 22.68 -5.15 11.80
CA VAL A 70 23.61 -5.76 12.74
C VAL A 70 25.01 -5.89 12.16
N LEU A 71 26.01 -5.89 13.02
CA LEU A 71 27.40 -6.11 12.63
C LEU A 71 27.76 -7.58 12.77
N VAL A 72 28.43 -8.13 11.77
CA VAL A 72 29.03 -9.47 11.84
C VAL A 72 30.20 -9.43 12.81
N THR A 73 30.18 -10.30 13.81
CA THR A 73 31.23 -10.33 14.85
C THR A 73 32.35 -11.33 14.54
N VAL A 74 32.03 -12.36 13.74
CA VAL A 74 32.99 -13.38 13.33
C VAL A 74 32.92 -13.55 11.83
N SER A 75 34.04 -13.45 11.13
CA SER A 75 34.11 -13.72 9.68
C SER A 75 33.66 -15.12 9.37
N THR A 76 32.83 -15.29 8.37
CA THR A 76 32.24 -16.56 7.98
C THR A 76 32.25 -16.71 6.47
N ASP A 77 32.53 -17.93 6.00
CA ASP A 77 32.20 -18.32 4.65
C ASP A 77 30.70 -18.66 4.63
N THR A 78 29.94 -17.88 3.95
CA THR A 78 28.47 -17.99 3.95
C THR A 78 27.96 -19.09 3.02
N THR A 79 28.84 -19.76 2.30
CA THR A 79 28.47 -20.90 1.46
C THR A 79 28.06 -22.08 2.34
N GLY A 80 26.76 -22.28 2.51
CA GLY A 80 26.17 -23.32 3.34
C GLY A 80 26.14 -23.04 4.84
N VAL A 81 26.39 -21.81 5.28
CA VAL A 81 26.28 -21.40 6.68
C VAL A 81 24.82 -21.39 7.12
N GLN A 82 24.59 -21.94 8.32
CA GLN A 82 23.27 -21.95 8.96
C GLN A 82 23.09 -20.85 10.02
N GLU A 83 24.18 -20.21 10.44
CA GLU A 83 24.19 -19.20 11.50
C GLU A 83 25.19 -18.09 11.19
N ILE A 84 24.76 -16.84 11.42
CA ILE A 84 25.61 -15.65 11.34
C ILE A 84 25.81 -15.12 12.75
N GLN A 85 27.04 -15.04 13.20
CA GLN A 85 27.39 -14.40 14.47
C GLN A 85 27.38 -12.90 14.32
N CYS A 86 26.56 -12.18 15.10
CA CYS A 86 26.34 -10.75 14.95
C CYS A 86 26.33 -10.01 16.28
N SER A 87 26.27 -8.68 16.23
CA SER A 87 25.97 -7.86 17.40
C SER A 87 24.56 -8.21 17.93
N PRO A 88 24.29 -8.00 19.25
CA PRO A 88 23.00 -8.32 19.82
C PRO A 88 21.86 -7.70 19.03
N LEU A 89 20.85 -8.50 18.73
CA LEU A 89 19.62 -8.06 18.04
C LEU A 89 18.82 -7.11 18.93
N GLN A 90 18.31 -6.05 18.35
CA GLN A 90 17.46 -5.10 19.05
C GLN A 90 16.01 -5.60 19.14
N TYR A 91 15.56 -6.34 18.12
CA TYR A 91 14.22 -6.87 18.00
C TYR A 91 14.20 -8.38 17.87
N ALA A 92 13.05 -8.98 18.13
CA ALA A 92 12.78 -10.36 17.77
C ALA A 92 12.31 -10.45 16.33
N HIS A 93 12.75 -11.49 15.60
CA HIS A 93 12.37 -11.70 14.20
C HIS A 93 11.75 -13.08 14.02
N VAL A 94 10.65 -13.13 13.25
CA VAL A 94 9.97 -14.39 12.95
C VAL A 94 10.70 -15.16 11.85
N ALA A 95 10.42 -16.46 11.77
CA ALA A 95 10.88 -17.31 10.68
C ALA A 95 10.47 -16.74 9.32
N GLY A 96 11.37 -16.83 8.35
CA GLY A 96 11.14 -16.31 7.01
C GLY A 96 11.46 -14.82 6.82
N THR A 97 11.79 -14.07 7.90
CA THR A 97 12.19 -12.66 7.79
C THR A 97 13.40 -12.51 6.86
N PRO A 98 13.33 -11.67 5.83
CA PRO A 98 14.42 -11.49 4.88
C PRO A 98 15.65 -10.84 5.52
N ILE A 99 16.83 -11.37 5.14
CA ILE A 99 18.15 -10.90 5.58
C ILE A 99 19.03 -10.66 4.36
N CYS A 100 19.87 -9.64 4.40
CA CYS A 100 20.88 -9.43 3.37
C CYS A 100 22.17 -8.84 3.89
N SER A 101 23.26 -9.23 3.24
CA SER A 101 24.62 -8.86 3.58
C SER A 101 25.13 -7.56 2.97
N ASP A 102 24.39 -6.92 2.07
CA ASP A 102 24.90 -5.80 1.28
C ASP A 102 24.25 -4.48 1.67
N GLY A 103 25.07 -3.41 1.80
CA GLY A 103 24.61 -2.02 1.93
C GLY A 103 23.76 -1.52 0.76
N PHE A 104 23.80 -2.20 -0.38
CA PHE A 104 22.92 -1.97 -1.53
C PHE A 104 21.44 -2.10 -1.14
N LEU A 105 21.10 -2.92 -0.17
CA LEU A 105 19.70 -3.07 0.26
C LEU A 105 19.13 -1.86 0.99
N GLY A 106 19.94 -1.09 1.67
CA GLY A 106 19.47 0.20 2.19
C GLY A 106 18.99 1.09 1.05
N SER A 107 19.67 1.05 -0.09
CA SER A 107 19.28 1.74 -1.31
C SER A 107 18.05 1.13 -1.96
N LEU A 108 17.92 -0.20 -1.99
CA LEU A 108 16.76 -0.90 -2.53
C LEU A 108 15.52 -0.65 -1.67
N ALA A 109 15.62 -0.79 -0.35
CA ALA A 109 14.52 -0.51 0.57
C ALA A 109 14.02 0.94 0.44
N THR A 110 14.94 1.90 0.35
CA THR A 110 14.60 3.31 0.10
C THR A 110 13.91 3.49 -1.25
N THR A 111 14.33 2.74 -2.26
CA THR A 111 13.74 2.80 -3.61
C THR A 111 12.35 2.19 -3.63
N ILE A 112 12.14 1.06 -2.97
CA ILE A 112 10.83 0.42 -2.82
C ILE A 112 9.87 1.37 -2.08
N PHE A 113 10.35 2.03 -1.04
CA PHE A 113 9.55 3.01 -0.33
C PHE A 113 9.16 4.19 -1.22
N ALA A 114 10.09 4.72 -2.01
CA ALA A 114 9.80 5.79 -2.98
C ALA A 114 8.82 5.33 -4.07
N ALA A 115 8.94 4.10 -4.56
CA ALA A 115 8.00 3.49 -5.51
C ALA A 115 6.60 3.34 -4.89
N SER A 116 6.52 2.94 -3.62
CA SER A 116 5.26 2.84 -2.88
C SER A 116 4.56 4.19 -2.75
N GLN A 117 5.30 5.25 -2.45
CA GLN A 117 4.75 6.60 -2.42
C GLN A 117 4.29 7.09 -3.80
N GLN A 118 5.04 6.76 -4.85
CA GLN A 118 4.64 7.07 -6.22
C GLN A 118 3.36 6.33 -6.61
N LEU A 119 3.21 5.06 -6.20
CA LEU A 119 2.01 4.26 -6.40
C LEU A 119 0.80 4.93 -5.73
N GLU A 120 0.90 5.32 -4.46
CA GLU A 120 -0.17 6.05 -3.76
C GLU A 120 -0.51 7.39 -4.41
N THR A 121 0.49 8.07 -4.97
CA THR A 121 0.28 9.32 -5.73
C THR A 121 -0.51 9.07 -7.01
N ILE A 122 -0.22 7.98 -7.74
CA ILE A 122 -0.96 7.59 -8.95
C ILE A 122 -2.41 7.22 -8.58
N CYS A 123 -2.59 6.37 -7.58
CA CYS A 123 -3.92 5.95 -7.11
C CYS A 123 -4.67 7.06 -6.38
N ARG A 124 -4.00 8.13 -5.94
CA ARG A 124 -4.52 9.21 -5.08
C ARG A 124 -5.09 8.74 -3.75
N GLN A 125 -4.70 7.56 -3.31
CA GLN A 125 -5.10 6.95 -2.05
C GLN A 125 -4.09 5.91 -1.61
N SER A 126 -4.09 5.58 -0.31
CA SER A 126 -3.43 4.37 0.19
C SER A 126 -4.29 3.16 -0.14
N LEU A 127 -3.67 2.07 -0.62
CA LEU A 127 -4.35 0.82 -0.90
C LEU A 127 -4.28 -0.16 0.28
N PHE A 128 -3.52 0.15 1.34
CA PHE A 128 -3.54 -0.63 2.57
C PHE A 128 -4.84 -0.44 3.33
N LEU A 129 -5.32 -1.52 3.96
CA LEU A 129 -6.51 -1.47 4.80
C LEU A 129 -6.31 -0.42 5.90
N THR A 130 -7.10 0.63 5.83
CA THR A 130 -7.00 1.81 6.72
C THR A 130 -8.38 2.17 7.23
N THR A 131 -8.46 2.50 8.53
CA THR A 131 -9.70 2.99 9.15
C THR A 131 -9.81 4.50 8.97
N TYR A 132 -10.91 4.93 8.38
CA TYR A 132 -11.27 6.32 8.22
C TYR A 132 -12.43 6.66 9.16
N THR A 133 -12.23 7.66 10.01
CA THR A 133 -13.25 8.13 10.96
C THR A 133 -13.73 9.52 10.59
N ASN A 134 -15.04 9.73 10.69
CA ASN A 134 -15.64 11.07 10.51
C ASN A 134 -15.43 11.70 9.12
N GLU A 135 -15.48 10.91 8.04
CA GLU A 135 -15.57 11.50 6.71
C GLU A 135 -16.92 12.22 6.57
N LEU A 136 -16.87 13.48 6.15
CA LEU A 136 -18.03 14.35 6.03
C LEU A 136 -18.41 14.55 4.56
N LEU A 137 -19.65 14.26 4.21
CA LEU A 137 -20.19 14.42 2.89
C LEU A 137 -21.42 15.35 2.95
N ALA A 138 -21.41 16.45 2.23
CA ALA A 138 -22.57 17.31 2.14
C ALA A 138 -23.67 16.66 1.28
N ILE A 139 -24.94 16.83 1.66
CA ILE A 139 -26.12 16.37 0.92
C ILE A 139 -26.97 17.60 0.52
N PRO A 140 -27.41 17.73 -0.74
CA PRO A 140 -27.08 16.91 -1.89
C PRO A 140 -25.76 17.36 -2.56
N THR A 141 -24.96 16.43 -2.97
CA THR A 141 -23.78 16.66 -3.82
C THR A 141 -23.61 15.52 -4.80
N MET A 142 -22.61 15.62 -5.70
CA MET A 142 -22.25 14.51 -6.58
C MET A 142 -21.77 13.27 -5.81
N ARG A 143 -21.30 13.45 -4.56
CA ARG A 143 -20.83 12.37 -3.69
C ARG A 143 -21.86 11.81 -2.73
N ALA A 144 -22.96 12.53 -2.48
CA ALA A 144 -24.03 12.05 -1.62
C ALA A 144 -25.38 12.66 -2.05
N ALA A 145 -26.34 11.82 -2.38
CA ALA A 145 -27.67 12.22 -2.80
C ALA A 145 -28.73 11.21 -2.33
N ILE A 146 -29.94 11.69 -2.17
CA ILE A 146 -31.12 10.86 -1.88
C ILE A 146 -31.98 10.85 -3.16
N ASP A 147 -32.34 9.67 -3.61
CA ASP A 147 -33.15 9.50 -4.82
C ASP A 147 -34.68 9.61 -4.56
N ASN A 148 -35.47 9.45 -5.63
CA ASN A 148 -36.94 9.50 -5.56
C ASN A 148 -37.58 8.30 -4.84
N HIS A 149 -36.81 7.27 -4.53
CA HIS A 149 -37.24 6.08 -3.80
C HIS A 149 -36.78 6.08 -2.34
N TYR A 150 -36.35 7.23 -1.83
CA TYR A 150 -35.80 7.39 -0.46
C TYR A 150 -34.57 6.54 -0.20
N ALA A 151 -33.78 6.23 -1.22
CA ALA A 151 -32.49 5.61 -1.06
C ALA A 151 -31.39 6.68 -1.00
N LEU A 152 -30.52 6.58 0.00
CA LEU A 152 -29.31 7.38 0.08
C LEU A 152 -28.22 6.70 -0.74
N HIS A 153 -27.68 7.41 -1.70
CA HIS A 153 -26.50 7.02 -2.46
C HIS A 153 -25.34 7.93 -2.06
N PHE A 154 -24.21 7.33 -1.75
CA PHE A 154 -23.01 8.09 -1.40
C PHE A 154 -21.74 7.42 -1.87
N ARG A 155 -20.69 8.23 -2.07
CA ARG A 155 -19.37 7.77 -2.51
C ARG A 155 -18.33 8.22 -1.49
N PRO A 156 -17.84 7.30 -0.66
CA PRO A 156 -16.70 7.55 0.20
C PRO A 156 -15.46 7.92 -0.62
N ARG A 157 -14.53 8.58 0.03
CA ARG A 157 -13.31 9.04 -0.64
C ARG A 157 -12.34 7.91 -0.99
N HIS A 158 -12.30 6.88 -0.17
CA HIS A 158 -11.32 5.79 -0.29
C HIS A 158 -12.00 4.48 -0.67
N TRP A 159 -11.40 3.73 -1.58
CA TRP A 159 -11.90 2.47 -2.13
C TRP A 159 -10.76 1.47 -2.30
N PRO A 160 -11.04 0.13 -2.33
CA PRO A 160 -12.35 -0.48 -2.07
C PRO A 160 -12.75 -0.37 -0.60
N ILE A 161 -14.06 -0.38 -0.32
CA ILE A 161 -14.57 -0.42 1.05
C ILE A 161 -14.61 -1.87 1.50
N ASP A 162 -13.96 -2.15 2.65
CA ASP A 162 -14.02 -3.45 3.31
C ASP A 162 -15.23 -3.53 4.22
N SER A 163 -15.43 -2.51 5.07
CA SER A 163 -16.54 -2.48 6.01
C SER A 163 -16.95 -1.04 6.36
N LEU A 164 -18.24 -0.83 6.61
CA LEU A 164 -18.77 0.42 7.13
C LEU A 164 -19.02 0.27 8.63
N THR A 165 -18.45 1.17 9.43
CA THR A 165 -18.51 1.09 10.89
C THR A 165 -19.61 1.97 11.48
N SER A 166 -19.83 3.15 10.90
CA SER A 166 -20.92 4.04 11.33
C SER A 166 -21.42 4.90 10.17
N LEU A 167 -22.69 5.26 10.27
CA LEU A 167 -23.40 6.12 9.33
C LEU A 167 -24.35 7.02 10.10
N SER A 168 -24.22 8.34 9.95
CA SER A 168 -25.14 9.30 10.57
C SER A 168 -25.38 10.50 9.69
N ILE A 169 -26.59 11.05 9.73
CA ILE A 169 -26.94 12.28 9.03
C ILE A 169 -27.28 13.34 10.08
N THR A 170 -26.62 14.48 9.96
CA THR A 170 -26.88 15.67 10.74
C THR A 170 -27.60 16.68 9.88
N THR A 171 -28.78 17.12 10.34
CA THR A 171 -29.58 18.16 9.68
C THR A 171 -29.47 19.49 10.44
N VAL A 172 -29.69 20.60 9.77
CA VAL A 172 -29.82 21.89 10.44
C VAL A 172 -31.30 22.05 10.92
N PRO A 173 -31.54 22.29 12.20
CA PRO A 173 -30.70 22.92 13.22
C PRO A 173 -29.97 22.00 14.20
N GLY A 174 -29.47 20.85 13.78
CA GLY A 174 -28.54 20.07 14.61
C GLY A 174 -29.09 18.73 15.14
N SER A 175 -30.14 18.20 14.53
CA SER A 175 -30.57 16.80 14.83
C SER A 175 -29.68 15.81 14.08
N THR A 176 -29.10 14.88 14.79
CA THR A 176 -28.30 13.77 14.22
C THR A 176 -29.09 12.48 14.33
N ILE A 177 -29.20 11.76 13.23
CA ILE A 177 -29.83 10.44 13.17
C ILE A 177 -28.75 9.44 12.74
N SER A 178 -28.58 8.42 13.56
CA SER A 178 -27.67 7.31 13.24
C SER A 178 -28.45 6.19 12.55
N TYR A 179 -27.83 5.59 11.56
CA TYR A 179 -28.36 4.46 10.79
C TYR A 179 -27.50 3.23 11.00
N ASP A 180 -28.12 2.06 10.83
CA ASP A 180 -27.41 0.80 10.90
C ASP A 180 -26.53 0.63 9.62
N PRO A 181 -25.19 0.60 9.77
CA PRO A 181 -24.31 0.48 8.62
C PRO A 181 -24.44 -0.88 7.90
N THR A 182 -25.00 -1.91 8.54
CA THR A 182 -25.18 -3.24 7.93
C THR A 182 -26.27 -3.26 6.85
N GLN A 183 -27.13 -2.24 6.82
CA GLN A 183 -28.16 -2.08 5.78
C GLN A 183 -27.63 -1.43 4.50
N VAL A 184 -26.39 -1.00 4.51
CA VAL A 184 -25.77 -0.36 3.34
C VAL A 184 -25.29 -1.42 2.36
N ILE A 185 -25.71 -1.30 1.12
CA ILE A 185 -25.25 -2.12 0.00
C ILE A 185 -24.03 -1.43 -0.62
N ILE A 186 -22.91 -2.13 -0.67
CA ILE A 186 -21.67 -1.65 -1.26
C ILE A 186 -21.57 -2.22 -2.69
N ASP A 187 -21.66 -1.36 -3.69
CA ASP A 187 -21.43 -1.68 -5.10
C ASP A 187 -19.99 -1.29 -5.46
N SER A 188 -19.08 -2.27 -5.40
CA SER A 188 -17.65 -2.04 -5.64
C SER A 188 -17.36 -1.65 -7.09
N ASP A 189 -18.14 -2.17 -8.06
CA ASP A 189 -17.92 -1.90 -9.49
C ASP A 189 -18.24 -0.44 -9.82
N LYS A 190 -19.27 0.11 -9.20
CA LYS A 190 -19.67 1.51 -9.39
C LYS A 190 -19.07 2.46 -8.36
N GLN A 191 -18.36 1.92 -7.37
CA GLN A 191 -17.83 2.68 -6.24
C GLN A 191 -18.91 3.52 -5.54
N ILE A 192 -20.08 2.92 -5.29
CA ILE A 192 -21.23 3.56 -4.65
C ILE A 192 -21.70 2.72 -3.48
N CYS A 193 -21.98 3.40 -2.37
CA CYS A 193 -22.73 2.84 -1.27
C CYS A 193 -24.20 3.28 -1.38
N SER A 194 -25.12 2.36 -1.18
CA SER A 194 -26.55 2.63 -1.26
C SER A 194 -27.24 2.12 0.00
N MET A 195 -28.01 2.99 0.66
CA MET A 195 -28.88 2.63 1.77
C MET A 195 -30.33 2.78 1.32
N PRO A 196 -31.05 1.68 1.09
CA PRO A 196 -32.46 1.72 0.71
C PRO A 196 -33.34 2.09 1.91
N ASN A 197 -34.52 2.58 1.62
CA ASN A 197 -35.61 2.79 2.60
C ASN A 197 -35.22 3.65 3.80
N MET A 198 -34.59 4.80 3.58
CA MET A 198 -34.34 5.74 4.66
C MET A 198 -35.64 6.12 5.34
N GLN A 199 -35.69 6.00 6.65
CA GLN A 199 -36.80 6.59 7.42
C GLN A 199 -36.79 8.11 7.23
N PRO A 200 -37.95 8.74 7.04
CA PRO A 200 -38.03 10.18 6.90
C PRO A 200 -37.44 10.84 8.15
N LEU A 201 -36.53 11.77 7.91
CA LEU A 201 -35.88 12.53 8.98
C LEU A 201 -36.95 13.33 9.75
N PRO A 202 -37.10 13.20 11.07
CA PRO A 202 -38.01 14.01 11.82
C PRO A 202 -37.58 15.49 11.75
N LEU A 203 -38.46 16.33 11.27
CA LEU A 203 -38.25 17.78 11.33
C LEU A 203 -38.47 18.23 12.76
N ALA A 204 -37.39 18.66 13.42
CA ALA A 204 -37.48 19.21 14.77
C ALA A 204 -38.42 20.43 14.77
N GLY A 205 -39.53 20.35 15.53
CA GLY A 205 -40.39 21.49 15.85
C GLY A 205 -41.78 21.52 15.24
N SER A 206 -42.20 20.57 14.41
CA SER A 206 -43.62 20.48 14.00
C SER A 206 -44.19 19.13 14.45
N GLY A 207 -45.21 19.20 15.32
CA GLY A 207 -45.98 18.02 15.72
C GLY A 207 -46.86 17.47 14.57
N GLN A 208 -46.47 17.66 13.33
CA GLN A 208 -47.16 17.18 12.15
C GLN A 208 -46.41 15.99 11.55
N ALA A 209 -47.17 15.09 10.93
CA ALA A 209 -46.71 13.87 10.28
C ALA A 209 -45.43 14.06 9.44
N PRO A 210 -44.58 13.03 9.33
CA PRO A 210 -43.33 13.12 8.59
C PRO A 210 -43.62 13.48 7.14
N TYR A 211 -43.38 14.73 6.79
CA TYR A 211 -43.42 15.16 5.38
C TYR A 211 -42.22 14.55 4.68
N PRO A 212 -42.39 14.03 3.46
CA PRO A 212 -41.27 13.58 2.68
C PRO A 212 -40.26 14.74 2.51
N ILE A 213 -39.01 14.44 2.72
CA ILE A 213 -37.85 15.34 2.72
C ILE A 213 -37.78 16.24 1.46
N TRP A 214 -38.46 15.86 0.39
CA TRP A 214 -38.46 16.45 -0.94
C TRP A 214 -39.10 17.86 -1.05
N ASN A 215 -40.04 18.16 -0.19
CA ASN A 215 -40.67 19.51 -0.21
C ASN A 215 -39.85 20.58 0.48
N THR A 216 -38.67 20.23 1.00
CA THR A 216 -37.76 21.16 1.67
C THR A 216 -36.36 21.13 1.08
N VAL A 217 -36.24 21.13 -0.25
CA VAL A 217 -34.95 21.19 -0.98
C VAL A 217 -34.05 22.31 -0.43
N SER A 218 -34.61 23.42 0.03
CA SER A 218 -33.86 24.51 0.67
C SER A 218 -33.26 24.16 2.05
N ARG A 219 -33.78 23.13 2.77
CA ARG A 219 -33.27 22.71 4.08
C ARG A 219 -32.30 21.53 3.98
N LEU A 220 -32.42 20.71 2.94
CA LEU A 220 -31.47 19.62 2.65
C LEU A 220 -30.13 20.14 2.15
N GLN A 221 -30.04 21.33 1.62
CA GLN A 221 -28.79 21.96 1.22
C GLN A 221 -27.77 22.11 2.38
N GLN A 222 -28.15 21.76 3.60
CA GLN A 222 -27.30 21.84 4.79
C GLN A 222 -27.23 20.51 5.56
N ALA A 223 -27.75 19.42 5.01
CA ALA A 223 -27.58 18.10 5.65
C ALA A 223 -26.15 17.58 5.39
N GLN A 224 -25.59 16.97 6.41
CA GLN A 224 -24.24 16.41 6.37
C GLN A 224 -24.28 14.95 6.74
N LEU A 225 -23.75 14.12 5.86
CA LEU A 225 -23.52 12.70 6.10
C LEU A 225 -22.14 12.54 6.74
N THR A 226 -22.09 11.88 7.88
CA THR A 226 -20.86 11.49 8.55
C THR A 226 -20.73 9.97 8.47
N ILE A 227 -19.61 9.49 7.98
CA ILE A 227 -19.34 8.07 7.82
C ILE A 227 -18.00 7.69 8.46
N ALA A 228 -17.95 6.48 9.03
CA ALA A 228 -16.71 5.83 9.42
C ALA A 228 -16.65 4.45 8.76
N TYR A 229 -15.52 4.10 8.20
CA TYR A 229 -15.36 2.88 7.40
C TYR A 229 -13.91 2.40 7.36
N GLN A 230 -13.71 1.17 6.92
CA GLN A 230 -12.40 0.64 6.54
C GLN A 230 -12.36 0.53 5.02
N ALA A 231 -11.27 0.99 4.43
CA ALA A 231 -11.03 0.88 3.00
C ALA A 231 -9.59 0.46 2.71
N GLY A 232 -9.40 -0.18 1.58
CA GLY A 232 -8.13 -0.76 1.15
C GLY A 232 -8.18 -2.29 1.16
N PHE A 233 -7.03 -2.90 0.98
CA PHE A 233 -6.89 -4.35 0.90
C PHE A 233 -6.20 -4.89 2.15
N SER A 234 -6.77 -5.95 2.75
CA SER A 234 -6.13 -6.72 3.82
C SER A 234 -4.99 -7.60 3.26
N THR A 235 -5.19 -8.10 2.04
CA THR A 235 -4.16 -8.79 1.25
C THR A 235 -3.99 -8.05 -0.07
N MET A 236 -2.76 -7.60 -0.33
CA MET A 236 -2.51 -6.79 -1.52
C MET A 236 -2.71 -7.61 -2.80
N PRO A 237 -3.47 -7.09 -3.78
CA PRO A 237 -3.64 -7.75 -5.08
C PRO A 237 -2.31 -7.92 -5.81
N ALA A 238 -2.17 -9.05 -6.52
CA ALA A 238 -0.92 -9.40 -7.20
C ALA A 238 -0.53 -8.39 -8.30
N ASP A 239 -1.50 -7.81 -8.97
CA ASP A 239 -1.30 -6.79 -9.98
C ASP A 239 -0.80 -5.45 -9.39
N VAL A 240 -1.23 -5.08 -8.18
CA VAL A 240 -0.67 -3.94 -7.43
C VAL A 240 0.78 -4.20 -7.05
N ILE A 241 1.10 -5.43 -6.63
CA ILE A 241 2.48 -5.84 -6.36
C ILE A 241 3.32 -5.76 -7.65
N GLU A 242 2.80 -6.23 -8.80
CA GLU A 242 3.47 -6.09 -10.09
C GLU A 242 3.72 -4.61 -10.42
N ALA A 243 2.75 -3.74 -10.25
CA ALA A 243 2.93 -2.31 -10.46
C ALA A 243 4.01 -1.71 -9.56
N ALA A 244 4.09 -2.13 -8.28
CA ALA A 244 5.13 -1.72 -7.35
C ALA A 244 6.53 -2.18 -7.82
N VAL A 245 6.64 -3.41 -8.35
CA VAL A 245 7.89 -3.94 -8.94
C VAL A 245 8.32 -3.09 -10.14
N LEU A 246 7.41 -2.78 -11.06
CA LEU A 246 7.70 -1.99 -12.25
C LEU A 246 8.18 -0.57 -11.88
N LEU A 247 7.52 0.09 -10.92
CA LEU A 247 7.92 1.41 -10.43
C LEU A 247 9.29 1.37 -9.73
N THR A 248 9.53 0.34 -8.91
CA THR A 248 10.83 0.13 -8.26
C THR A 248 11.94 -0.04 -9.29
N SER A 249 11.69 -0.86 -10.32
CA SER A 249 12.64 -1.11 -11.40
C SER A 249 12.95 0.16 -12.20
N ASP A 250 11.95 1.00 -12.47
CA ASP A 250 12.14 2.28 -13.14
C ASP A 250 13.03 3.24 -12.33
N ILE A 251 12.77 3.36 -11.03
CA ILE A 251 13.56 4.23 -10.14
C ILE A 251 15.00 3.72 -10.03
N LEU A 252 15.20 2.40 -9.88
CA LEU A 252 16.53 1.80 -9.82
C LEU A 252 17.30 2.04 -11.13
N ALA A 253 16.67 1.79 -12.26
CA ALA A 253 17.28 2.00 -13.55
C ALA A 253 17.75 3.46 -13.75
N LYS A 254 16.92 4.43 -13.32
CA LYS A 254 17.28 5.86 -13.34
C LYS A 254 18.42 6.21 -12.39
N ARG A 255 18.49 5.55 -11.22
CA ARG A 255 19.60 5.75 -10.27
C ARG A 255 20.91 5.16 -10.77
N LEU A 256 20.84 3.99 -11.40
CA LEU A 256 22.02 3.33 -11.96
C LEU A 256 22.54 4.03 -13.22
N ASN A 257 21.65 4.72 -13.95
CA ASN A 257 22.02 5.47 -15.16
C ASN A 257 21.49 6.92 -15.10
N PRO A 258 22.04 7.77 -14.23
CA PRO A 258 21.54 9.14 -14.03
C PRO A 258 21.72 10.06 -15.24
N VAL A 259 22.58 9.71 -16.18
CA VAL A 259 22.93 10.55 -17.36
C VAL A 259 22.07 10.18 -18.57
N GLY A 260 21.23 9.17 -18.50
CA GLY A 260 20.41 8.72 -19.63
C GLY A 260 21.28 8.23 -20.81
N ALA A 261 22.50 7.75 -20.53
CA ALA A 261 23.38 7.20 -21.54
C ALA A 261 22.67 6.02 -22.24
N PRO A 262 22.65 5.97 -23.58
CA PRO A 262 21.84 5.01 -24.30
C PRO A 262 22.28 3.55 -24.12
N ASP A 263 23.49 3.32 -23.65
CA ASP A 263 24.08 1.98 -23.62
C ASP A 263 24.97 1.77 -22.39
N ILE A 264 24.41 1.15 -21.35
CA ILE A 264 25.23 0.37 -20.44
C ILE A 264 25.17 -1.08 -20.95
N ALA A 265 26.11 -1.43 -21.79
CA ALA A 265 26.39 -2.80 -22.13
C ALA A 265 27.09 -3.48 -20.95
N SER A 266 26.35 -4.07 -20.05
CA SER A 266 26.86 -5.03 -19.10
C SER A 266 26.34 -6.39 -19.54
N GLY A 267 27.18 -7.11 -20.28
CA GLY A 267 26.94 -8.47 -20.74
C GLY A 267 25.55 -8.71 -21.32
N ASP A 268 25.41 -8.93 -22.58
CA ASP A 268 24.27 -9.47 -23.35
C ASP A 268 22.83 -8.95 -23.10
N ARG A 269 22.58 -7.97 -22.24
CA ARG A 269 21.24 -7.42 -22.01
C ARG A 269 21.20 -5.90 -22.16
N HIS A 270 20.49 -5.44 -23.18
CA HIS A 270 20.23 -4.02 -23.43
C HIS A 270 19.17 -3.47 -22.45
N ILE A 271 19.60 -2.85 -21.36
CA ILE A 271 18.72 -2.10 -20.44
C ILE A 271 18.12 -0.87 -21.15
N SER A 272 18.75 -0.39 -22.21
CA SER A 272 18.35 0.80 -22.97
C SER A 272 16.91 0.75 -23.54
N ALA A 273 16.41 -0.44 -23.91
CA ALA A 273 15.07 -0.57 -24.50
C ALA A 273 13.95 -0.34 -23.48
N VAL A 274 14.20 -0.66 -22.22
CA VAL A 274 13.21 -0.55 -21.13
C VAL A 274 13.01 0.91 -20.70
N LEU A 275 14.04 1.75 -20.89
CA LEU A 275 14.04 3.16 -20.47
C LEU A 275 13.60 4.13 -21.57
N ARG A 276 13.55 3.68 -22.84
CA ARG A 276 13.04 4.53 -23.92
C ARG A 276 11.52 4.69 -23.75
N GLY A 277 11.14 5.79 -23.10
CA GLY A 277 9.78 6.28 -23.16
C GLY A 277 9.42 6.70 -24.59
N ASP A 278 8.14 6.86 -24.84
CA ASP A 278 7.67 7.57 -26.01
C ASP A 278 7.98 9.07 -25.91
N ASN A 279 7.44 9.84 -26.86
CA ASN A 279 7.55 11.31 -26.90
C ASN A 279 7.02 12.02 -25.62
N SER A 280 6.41 11.31 -24.66
CA SER A 280 5.94 11.86 -23.38
C SER A 280 7.02 11.90 -22.29
N GLY A 281 8.20 11.34 -22.55
CA GLY A 281 9.30 11.29 -21.58
C GLY A 281 9.11 10.31 -20.41
N GLN A 282 8.02 9.54 -20.41
CA GLN A 282 7.78 8.48 -19.40
C GLN A 282 8.35 7.15 -19.89
N SER A 283 8.90 6.36 -18.94
CA SER A 283 9.37 5.02 -19.27
C SER A 283 8.19 4.07 -19.54
N LEU A 284 8.43 3.01 -20.32
CA LEU A 284 7.43 1.98 -20.58
C LEU A 284 6.99 1.28 -19.30
N LEU A 285 7.88 1.14 -18.31
CA LEU A 285 7.56 0.55 -17.00
C LEU A 285 6.54 1.38 -16.24
N VAL A 286 6.73 2.70 -16.19
CA VAL A 286 5.78 3.61 -15.54
C VAL A 286 4.43 3.58 -16.24
N LYS A 287 4.39 3.56 -17.58
CA LYS A 287 3.12 3.46 -18.30
C LYS A 287 2.38 2.18 -18.03
N ARG A 288 3.09 1.03 -18.02
CA ARG A 288 2.47 -0.23 -17.69
C ARG A 288 1.96 -0.24 -16.25
N ALA A 289 2.74 0.27 -15.30
CA ALA A 289 2.29 0.41 -13.94
C ALA A 289 1.03 1.29 -13.84
N GLN A 290 0.98 2.41 -14.54
CA GLN A 290 -0.21 3.27 -14.61
C GLN A 290 -1.43 2.54 -15.17
N GLN A 291 -1.28 1.79 -16.27
CA GLN A 291 -2.38 0.99 -16.83
C GLN A 291 -2.95 -0.02 -15.84
N ILE A 292 -2.09 -0.65 -15.04
CA ILE A 292 -2.54 -1.56 -13.97
C ILE A 292 -3.27 -0.78 -12.89
N LEU A 293 -2.71 0.35 -12.46
CA LEU A 293 -3.21 1.15 -11.35
C LEU A 293 -4.45 1.98 -11.70
N ASP A 294 -4.79 2.14 -12.97
CA ASP A 294 -6.00 2.87 -13.40
C ASP A 294 -7.28 2.26 -12.80
N ASN A 295 -7.29 0.93 -12.60
CA ASN A 295 -8.41 0.24 -11.95
C ASN A 295 -8.55 0.58 -10.45
N TYR A 296 -7.48 1.08 -9.82
CA TYR A 296 -7.39 1.41 -8.40
C TYR A 296 -7.36 2.92 -8.14
N THR A 297 -7.38 3.71 -9.21
CA THR A 297 -7.31 5.16 -9.11
C THR A 297 -8.66 5.72 -8.65
N MET A 298 -8.61 6.57 -7.63
CA MET A 298 -9.79 7.29 -7.16
C MET A 298 -10.32 8.20 -8.27
N GLN A 299 -11.58 8.00 -8.66
CA GLN A 299 -12.23 8.88 -9.63
C GLN A 299 -12.38 10.29 -9.03
N SER A 300 -11.83 11.29 -9.72
CA SER A 300 -12.07 12.70 -9.37
C SER A 300 -13.48 13.08 -9.84
N PHE A 301 -14.32 13.49 -8.91
CA PHE A 301 -15.65 14.06 -9.18
C PHE A 301 -15.61 15.57 -9.05
#